data_d8baaa2a66780288ff7a116c50c4f03c
#
_entry.id   d8baaa2a66780288ff7a116c50c4f03c
#
_cell.length_a   1.000
_cell.length_b   1.000
_cell.length_c   1.000
_cell.angle_alpha   90.00
_cell.angle_beta   90.00
_cell.angle_gamma   90.00
#
_symmetry.space_group_name_H-M   'P 1'
#
loop_
_entity.id
_entity.type
_entity.pdbx_description
1 polymer ?
#
loop_
_entity_poly.entity_id
_entity_poly.type
_entity_poly.pdbx_seq_one_letter_code
_entity_poly.pdbx_strand_id
1 'polypeptide(L)'
;DGIVIFNQFEEFGNAIWHYHMTGSVIDEIFNNHYAEGRRLSAYVTATGSAGTIAAGDYLRTQHPSIRVVATEALQCPPLLQFGFGEHRIEGIGDKLVPWIHNVRNTDFVAAVDDEQTMQLMRLFNEEEGHECLRREGVDSDVIESLGQIGISGICNLVASIKTARYY
;
A
#
# COMPACT_ATOMS: atom_id res chain seq x y z
N ASP A 1 -25.63 -1.27 30.61
CA ASP A 1 -24.82 -2.37 30.08
C ASP A 1 -24.38 -1.97 28.68
N GLY A 2 -23.17 -1.37 28.58
CA GLY A 2 -22.71 -0.82 27.31
C GLY A 2 -21.98 -1.87 26.49
N ILE A 3 -22.43 -2.08 25.25
CA ILE A 3 -21.65 -2.76 24.22
C ILE A 3 -20.75 -1.74 23.57
N VAL A 4 -19.44 -2.03 23.49
CA VAL A 4 -18.49 -1.21 22.73
C VAL A 4 -18.20 -1.94 21.42
N ILE A 5 -18.42 -1.25 20.30
CA ILE A 5 -18.12 -1.75 18.98
C ILE A 5 -16.85 -1.08 18.50
N PHE A 6 -15.79 -1.87 18.28
CA PHE A 6 -14.53 -1.38 17.70
C PHE A 6 -14.66 -1.36 16.17
N ASN A 7 -15.17 -0.25 15.64
CA ASN A 7 -15.36 -0.08 14.19
C ASN A 7 -14.16 0.64 13.56
N GLN A 8 -13.20 -0.10 13.05
CA GLN A 8 -11.99 0.46 12.42
C GLN A 8 -12.26 1.33 11.18
N PHE A 9 -13.47 1.26 10.60
CA PHE A 9 -13.83 2.04 9.41
C PHE A 9 -14.39 3.43 9.74
N GLU A 10 -14.74 3.67 11.00
CA GLU A 10 -15.32 4.94 11.47
C GLU A 10 -14.54 5.58 12.60
N GLU A 11 -13.77 4.78 13.36
CA GLU A 11 -13.01 5.26 14.51
C GLU A 11 -11.70 5.93 14.07
N PHE A 12 -11.58 7.22 14.33
CA PHE A 12 -10.37 8.00 14.04
C PHE A 12 -9.12 7.44 14.71
N GLY A 13 -9.24 6.67 15.79
CA GLY A 13 -8.11 6.01 16.44
C GLY A 13 -7.26 5.17 15.50
N ASN A 14 -7.88 4.49 14.54
CA ASN A 14 -7.19 3.75 13.49
C ASN A 14 -6.30 4.69 12.62
N ALA A 15 -6.86 5.76 12.10
CA ALA A 15 -6.13 6.73 11.29
C ALA A 15 -5.06 7.48 12.10
N ILE A 16 -5.38 7.90 13.33
CA ILE A 16 -4.47 8.63 14.22
C ILE A 16 -3.26 7.78 14.57
N TRP A 17 -3.45 6.49 14.82
CA TRP A 17 -2.33 5.60 15.12
C TRP A 17 -1.38 5.49 13.92
N HIS A 18 -1.90 5.27 12.72
CA HIS A 18 -1.07 5.19 11.51
C HIS A 18 -0.41 6.54 11.16
N TYR A 19 -1.10 7.65 11.39
CA TYR A 19 -0.52 8.98 11.24
C TYR A 19 0.73 9.13 12.11
N HIS A 20 0.62 8.88 13.41
CA HIS A 20 1.71 9.11 14.36
C HIS A 20 2.79 8.02 14.30
N MET A 21 2.39 6.75 14.22
CA MET A 21 3.34 5.64 14.32
C MET A 21 3.90 5.24 12.95
N THR A 22 3.04 4.87 12.02
CA THR A 22 3.51 4.40 10.70
C THR A 22 4.18 5.53 9.93
N GLY A 23 3.58 6.72 9.93
CA GLY A 23 4.12 7.87 9.23
C GLY A 23 5.50 8.30 9.77
N SER A 24 5.64 8.41 11.09
CA SER A 24 6.92 8.81 11.70
C SER A 24 8.02 7.77 11.50
N VAL A 25 7.70 6.48 11.59
CA VAL A 25 8.68 5.40 11.35
C VAL A 25 9.17 5.40 9.91
N ILE A 26 8.28 5.60 8.94
CA ILE A 26 8.68 5.70 7.53
C ILE A 26 9.59 6.91 7.31
N ASP A 27 9.24 8.06 7.89
CA ASP A 27 10.06 9.27 7.82
C ASP A 27 11.45 9.07 8.45
N GLU A 28 11.50 8.45 9.62
CA GLU A 28 12.75 8.13 10.32
C GLU A 28 13.62 7.18 9.48
N ILE A 29 13.06 6.10 8.93
CA ILE A 29 13.79 5.15 8.08
C ILE A 29 14.31 5.86 6.83
N PHE A 30 13.49 6.69 6.19
CA PHE A 30 13.92 7.43 5.01
C PHE A 30 15.08 8.37 5.35
N ASN A 31 14.95 9.17 6.39
CA ASN A 31 15.95 10.16 6.78
C ASN A 31 17.28 9.50 7.21
N ASN A 32 17.23 8.37 7.90
CA ASN A 32 18.42 7.70 8.42
C ASN A 32 19.16 6.85 7.37
N HIS A 33 18.45 6.36 6.34
CA HIS A 33 19.04 5.36 5.43
C HIS A 33 18.99 5.75 3.94
N TYR A 34 18.11 6.68 3.54
CA TYR A 34 17.85 6.90 2.12
C TYR A 34 17.86 8.36 1.67
N ALA A 35 17.93 9.34 2.58
CA ALA A 35 17.75 10.76 2.24
C ALA A 35 18.90 11.36 1.44
N GLU A 36 20.13 10.80 1.52
CA GLU A 36 21.30 11.37 0.86
C GLU A 36 21.11 11.41 -0.67
N GLY A 37 21.02 12.63 -1.22
CA GLY A 37 20.81 12.87 -2.66
C GLY A 37 19.44 12.40 -3.20
N ARG A 38 18.48 12.07 -2.31
CA ARG A 38 17.16 11.55 -2.68
C ARG A 38 16.05 12.32 -2.00
N ARG A 39 14.83 12.17 -2.53
CA ARG A 39 13.60 12.67 -1.91
C ARG A 39 12.57 11.58 -1.82
N LEU A 40 11.73 11.61 -0.81
CA LEU A 40 10.55 10.76 -0.71
C LEU A 40 9.49 11.31 -1.68
N SER A 41 9.33 10.67 -2.83
CA SER A 41 8.51 11.19 -3.93
C SER A 41 7.05 10.76 -3.83
N ALA A 42 6.79 9.55 -3.34
CA ALA A 42 5.43 9.04 -3.18
C ALA A 42 5.33 8.10 -1.97
N TYR A 43 4.17 8.10 -1.35
CA TYR A 43 3.70 7.08 -0.43
C TYR A 43 2.56 6.32 -1.09
N VAL A 44 2.76 5.03 -1.33
CA VAL A 44 1.80 4.16 -2.03
C VAL A 44 1.29 3.12 -1.04
N THR A 45 -0.01 3.06 -0.84
CA THR A 45 -0.59 2.16 0.15
C THR A 45 -1.95 1.62 -0.27
N ALA A 46 -2.11 0.32 -0.10
CA ALA A 46 -3.40 -0.33 -0.26
C ALA A 46 -4.37 0.15 0.82
N THR A 47 -5.61 0.38 0.44
CA THR A 47 -6.66 0.87 1.33
C THR A 47 -7.75 -0.16 1.52
N GLY A 48 -8.23 -0.27 2.74
CA GLY A 48 -9.45 -0.94 3.15
C GLY A 48 -10.13 -0.03 4.16
N SER A 49 -9.83 -0.18 5.44
CA SER A 49 -10.36 0.69 6.52
C SER A 49 -9.83 2.14 6.52
N ALA A 50 -8.96 2.51 5.59
CA ALA A 50 -8.30 3.81 5.48
C ALA A 50 -7.34 4.16 6.65
N GLY A 51 -6.95 3.20 7.47
CA GLY A 51 -5.98 3.43 8.54
C GLY A 51 -4.61 3.79 7.98
N THR A 52 -4.03 2.90 7.16
CA THR A 52 -2.65 3.04 6.64
C THR A 52 -2.45 4.28 5.78
N ILE A 53 -3.47 4.72 5.04
CA ILE A 53 -3.33 5.91 4.19
C ILE A 53 -3.11 7.20 4.99
N ALA A 54 -3.53 7.24 6.25
CA ALA A 54 -3.31 8.37 7.14
C ALA A 54 -1.81 8.61 7.46
N ALA A 55 -0.94 7.61 7.29
CA ALA A 55 0.50 7.82 7.33
C ALA A 55 0.98 8.79 6.22
N GLY A 56 0.30 8.80 5.07
CA GLY A 56 0.54 9.77 4.01
C GLY A 56 0.23 11.21 4.42
N ASP A 57 -0.76 11.41 5.30
CA ASP A 57 -1.07 12.73 5.85
C ASP A 57 0.10 13.25 6.70
N TYR A 58 0.68 12.39 7.54
CA TYR A 58 1.88 12.74 8.30
C TYR A 58 3.06 13.02 7.36
N LEU A 59 3.35 12.11 6.45
CA LEU A 59 4.48 12.25 5.54
C LEU A 59 4.40 13.54 4.71
N ARG A 60 3.20 13.99 4.34
CA ARG A 60 3.03 15.26 3.64
C ARG A 60 3.40 16.47 4.48
N THR A 61 3.28 16.40 5.80
CA THR A 61 3.74 17.50 6.68
C THR A 61 5.26 17.60 6.72
N GLN A 62 5.97 16.47 6.56
CA GLN A 62 7.43 16.42 6.55
C GLN A 62 8.00 16.61 5.13
N HIS A 63 7.30 16.10 4.14
CA HIS A 63 7.68 16.14 2.72
C HIS A 63 6.55 16.77 1.88
N PRO A 64 6.42 18.11 1.82
CA PRO A 64 5.26 18.76 1.19
C PRO A 64 5.03 18.41 -0.29
N SER A 65 6.06 17.95 -0.98
CA SER A 65 5.98 17.53 -2.39
C SER A 65 5.63 16.05 -2.60
N ILE A 66 5.46 15.27 -1.51
CA ILE A 66 5.14 13.85 -1.61
C ILE A 66 3.78 13.65 -2.28
N ARG A 67 3.67 12.59 -3.07
CA ARG A 67 2.39 12.11 -3.60
C ARG A 67 1.84 11.01 -2.70
N VAL A 68 0.58 11.12 -2.32
CA VAL A 68 -0.12 10.07 -1.57
C VAL A 68 -1.00 9.32 -2.55
N VAL A 69 -0.72 8.03 -2.70
CA VAL A 69 -1.36 7.15 -3.67
C VAL A 69 -2.14 6.06 -2.94
N ALA A 70 -3.44 6.07 -3.12
CA ALA A 70 -4.30 4.99 -2.67
C ALA A 70 -4.26 3.84 -3.67
N THR A 71 -4.07 2.62 -3.18
CA THR A 71 -4.09 1.41 -4.01
C THR A 71 -5.31 0.58 -3.67
N GLU A 72 -6.00 0.12 -4.69
CA GLU A 72 -7.16 -0.77 -4.56
C GLU A 72 -7.12 -1.88 -5.61
N ALA A 73 -7.86 -2.95 -5.39
CA ALA A 73 -8.04 -3.98 -6.39
C ALA A 73 -8.91 -3.45 -7.54
N LEU A 74 -8.52 -3.74 -8.78
CA LEU A 74 -9.31 -3.36 -9.96
C LEU A 74 -10.72 -3.97 -9.93
N GLN A 75 -10.85 -5.14 -9.32
CA GLN A 75 -12.10 -5.86 -9.15
C GLN A 75 -13.01 -5.26 -8.05
N CYS A 76 -12.43 -4.44 -7.16
CA CYS A 76 -13.14 -3.76 -6.07
C CYS A 76 -12.64 -2.31 -5.95
N PRO A 77 -13.01 -1.41 -6.88
CA PRO A 77 -12.48 -0.06 -6.96
C PRO A 77 -13.45 1.00 -6.38
N PRO A 78 -13.65 1.09 -5.04
CA PRO A 78 -14.60 2.02 -4.46
C PRO A 78 -14.18 3.48 -4.65
N LEU A 79 -12.90 3.80 -4.65
CA LEU A 79 -12.40 5.16 -4.87
C LEU A 79 -12.45 5.54 -6.35
N LEU A 80 -12.01 4.64 -7.24
CA LEU A 80 -11.85 4.96 -8.65
C LEU A 80 -13.19 4.95 -9.41
N GLN A 81 -14.11 4.03 -9.07
CA GLN A 81 -15.31 3.78 -9.86
C GLN A 81 -16.60 3.56 -9.04
N PHE A 82 -16.59 3.78 -7.75
CA PHE A 82 -17.69 3.37 -6.87
C PHE A 82 -18.05 1.87 -7.01
N GLY A 83 -17.06 1.07 -7.38
CA GLY A 83 -17.22 -0.35 -7.63
C GLY A 83 -17.07 -1.18 -6.38
N PHE A 84 -17.78 -2.30 -6.34
CA PHE A 84 -17.60 -3.34 -5.35
C PHE A 84 -17.67 -4.69 -6.06
N GLY A 85 -16.72 -5.55 -5.77
CA GLY A 85 -16.67 -6.90 -6.30
C GLY A 85 -15.73 -7.78 -5.49
N GLU A 86 -15.81 -9.08 -5.74
CA GLU A 86 -14.90 -10.05 -5.15
C GLU A 86 -13.52 -9.93 -5.78
N HIS A 87 -12.48 -10.01 -4.97
CA HIS A 87 -11.08 -10.03 -5.38
C HIS A 87 -10.25 -10.92 -4.47
N ARG A 88 -9.06 -11.30 -4.92
CA ARG A 88 -8.17 -12.23 -4.22
C ARG A 88 -7.12 -11.55 -3.33
N ILE A 89 -7.03 -10.24 -3.33
CA ILE A 89 -6.09 -9.49 -2.49
C ILE A 89 -6.71 -9.30 -1.12
N GLU A 90 -6.50 -10.26 -0.22
CA GLU A 90 -7.06 -10.20 1.12
C GLU A 90 -6.53 -9.01 1.93
N GLY A 91 -7.37 -8.48 2.81
CA GLY A 91 -7.02 -7.41 3.74
C GLY A 91 -7.11 -5.99 3.16
N ILE A 92 -7.56 -5.85 1.92
CA ILE A 92 -7.83 -4.54 1.30
C ILE A 92 -9.24 -4.49 0.71
N GLY A 93 -9.67 -3.29 0.31
CA GLY A 93 -10.99 -3.08 -0.29
C GLY A 93 -12.11 -3.01 0.73
N ASP A 94 -13.21 -2.39 0.33
CA ASP A 94 -14.46 -2.31 1.06
C ASP A 94 -15.60 -1.97 0.08
N LYS A 95 -16.84 -2.05 0.57
CA LYS A 95 -18.05 -1.67 -0.17
C LYS A 95 -18.21 -0.17 -0.35
N LEU A 96 -17.49 0.61 0.43
CA LEU A 96 -17.59 2.07 0.47
C LEU A 96 -16.22 2.69 0.79
N VAL A 97 -16.10 3.98 0.55
CA VAL A 97 -14.96 4.76 1.05
C VAL A 97 -15.18 5.02 2.55
N PRO A 98 -14.27 4.54 3.42
CA PRO A 98 -14.42 4.74 4.87
C PRO A 98 -14.50 6.21 5.25
N TRP A 99 -15.31 6.51 6.25
CA TRP A 99 -15.52 7.87 6.75
C TRP A 99 -14.23 8.57 7.19
N ILE A 100 -13.28 7.79 7.71
CA ILE A 100 -11.98 8.29 8.20
C ILE A 100 -10.95 8.55 7.09
N HIS A 101 -11.27 8.25 5.83
CA HIS A 101 -10.36 8.47 4.71
C HIS A 101 -10.29 9.95 4.34
N ASN A 102 -9.11 10.55 4.47
CA ASN A 102 -8.86 11.91 4.01
C ASN A 102 -8.64 11.95 2.49
N VAL A 103 -9.74 11.91 1.73
CA VAL A 103 -9.69 11.89 0.25
C VAL A 103 -9.06 13.16 -0.35
N ARG A 104 -9.06 14.28 0.38
CA ARG A 104 -8.42 15.52 -0.08
C ARG A 104 -6.90 15.39 -0.16
N ASN A 105 -6.33 14.48 0.59
CA ASN A 105 -4.88 14.25 0.64
C ASN A 105 -4.45 13.07 -0.24
N THR A 106 -5.36 12.48 -0.98
CA THR A 106 -5.08 11.42 -1.97
C THR A 106 -4.89 12.08 -3.33
N ASP A 107 -3.68 12.02 -3.89
CA ASP A 107 -3.36 12.62 -5.19
C ASP A 107 -3.74 11.73 -6.36
N PHE A 108 -3.70 10.42 -6.15
CA PHE A 108 -3.86 9.42 -7.20
C PHE A 108 -4.43 8.13 -6.65
N VAL A 109 -5.22 7.44 -7.45
CA VAL A 109 -5.71 6.09 -7.14
C VAL A 109 -5.14 5.11 -8.16
N ALA A 110 -4.40 4.12 -7.68
CA ALA A 110 -3.81 3.06 -8.48
C ALA A 110 -4.63 1.77 -8.33
N ALA A 111 -5.38 1.40 -9.35
CA ALA A 111 -6.04 0.09 -9.37
C ALA A 111 -5.07 -0.99 -9.87
N VAL A 112 -5.00 -2.09 -9.14
CA VAL A 112 -4.17 -3.26 -9.41
C VAL A 112 -5.07 -4.45 -9.70
N ASP A 113 -4.88 -5.07 -10.85
CA ASP A 113 -5.52 -6.34 -11.16
C ASP A 113 -5.04 -7.41 -10.17
N ASP A 114 -5.97 -8.11 -9.54
CA ASP A 114 -5.64 -9.15 -8.56
C ASP A 114 -4.83 -10.30 -9.18
N GLU A 115 -5.03 -10.59 -10.47
CA GLU A 115 -4.22 -11.57 -11.19
C GLU A 115 -2.74 -11.17 -11.23
N GLN A 116 -2.41 -9.90 -11.43
CA GLN A 116 -1.02 -9.43 -11.39
C GLN A 116 -0.39 -9.67 -10.01
N THR A 117 -1.17 -9.46 -8.96
CA THR A 117 -0.72 -9.71 -7.58
C THR A 117 -0.49 -11.20 -7.35
N MET A 118 -1.41 -12.06 -7.82
CA MET A 118 -1.26 -13.53 -7.70
C MET A 118 -0.06 -14.05 -8.47
N GLN A 119 0.17 -13.56 -9.68
CA GLN A 119 1.34 -13.95 -10.48
C GLN A 119 2.67 -13.59 -9.79
N LEU A 120 2.75 -12.40 -9.19
CA LEU A 120 3.94 -12.04 -8.43
C LEU A 120 4.06 -12.83 -7.11
N MET A 121 2.95 -13.15 -6.45
CA MET A 121 2.98 -14.05 -5.29
C MET A 121 3.60 -15.41 -5.65
N ARG A 122 3.19 -15.99 -6.78
CA ARG A 122 3.77 -17.25 -7.27
C ARG A 122 5.25 -17.09 -7.63
N LEU A 123 5.60 -16.02 -8.34
CA LEU A 123 7.00 -15.72 -8.70
C LEU A 123 7.91 -15.63 -7.46
N PHE A 124 7.40 -15.08 -6.35
CA PHE A 124 8.16 -14.86 -5.13
C PHE A 124 8.17 -16.05 -4.16
N ASN A 125 7.28 -17.02 -4.33
CA ASN A 125 7.10 -18.11 -3.36
C ASN A 125 7.22 -19.52 -3.96
N GLU A 126 7.11 -19.70 -5.28
CA GLU A 126 7.23 -21.01 -5.93
C GLU A 126 8.64 -21.22 -6.50
N GLU A 127 9.13 -22.48 -6.50
CA GLU A 127 10.48 -22.79 -6.98
C GLU A 127 10.70 -22.41 -8.44
N GLU A 128 9.70 -22.60 -9.29
CA GLU A 128 9.75 -22.20 -10.70
C GLU A 128 9.93 -20.67 -10.85
N GLY A 129 9.33 -19.91 -9.93
CA GLY A 129 9.49 -18.46 -9.84
C GLY A 129 10.89 -18.08 -9.40
N HIS A 130 11.42 -18.74 -8.39
CA HIS A 130 12.80 -18.54 -7.91
C HIS A 130 13.83 -18.87 -8.99
N GLU A 131 13.63 -19.95 -9.74
CA GLU A 131 14.49 -20.28 -10.88
C GLU A 131 14.45 -19.21 -11.98
N CYS A 132 13.25 -18.64 -12.23
CA CYS A 132 13.12 -17.53 -13.17
C CYS A 132 13.93 -16.30 -12.69
N LEU A 133 13.78 -15.92 -11.43
CA LEU A 133 14.50 -14.78 -10.84
C LEU A 133 16.01 -15.00 -10.87
N ARG A 134 16.50 -16.20 -10.55
CA ARG A 134 17.94 -16.52 -10.63
C ARG A 134 18.48 -16.41 -12.05
N ARG A 135 17.71 -16.83 -13.06
CA ARG A 135 18.10 -16.69 -14.47
C ARG A 135 18.18 -15.22 -14.91
N GLU A 136 17.38 -14.35 -14.35
CA GLU A 136 17.43 -12.91 -14.57
C GLU A 136 18.52 -12.22 -13.73
N GLY A 137 19.30 -12.98 -12.95
CA GLY A 137 20.44 -12.46 -12.19
C GLY A 137 20.07 -11.85 -10.84
N VAL A 138 18.92 -12.21 -10.28
CA VAL A 138 18.53 -11.77 -8.94
C VAL A 138 19.26 -12.62 -7.90
N ASP A 139 19.89 -11.95 -6.94
CA ASP A 139 20.65 -12.59 -5.86
C ASP A 139 19.72 -13.44 -4.95
N SER A 140 20.27 -14.56 -4.45
CA SER A 140 19.50 -15.50 -3.61
C SER A 140 18.94 -14.85 -2.34
N ASP A 141 19.70 -13.98 -1.69
CA ASP A 141 19.25 -13.27 -0.48
C ASP A 141 18.07 -12.33 -0.77
N VAL A 142 18.04 -11.74 -1.97
CA VAL A 142 16.92 -10.92 -2.43
C VAL A 142 15.70 -11.81 -2.67
N ILE A 143 15.87 -12.96 -3.33
CA ILE A 143 14.77 -13.91 -3.61
C ILE A 143 14.14 -14.38 -2.29
N GLU A 144 14.95 -14.74 -1.31
CA GLU A 144 14.47 -15.16 0.03
C GLU A 144 13.67 -14.01 0.71
N SER A 145 14.15 -12.77 0.58
CA SER A 145 13.47 -11.60 1.14
C SER A 145 12.13 -11.31 0.46
N LEU A 146 12.01 -11.56 -0.86
CA LEU A 146 10.77 -11.36 -1.61
C LEU A 146 9.63 -12.27 -1.11
N GLY A 147 9.95 -13.50 -0.70
CA GLY A 147 8.98 -14.44 -0.11
C GLY A 147 8.38 -13.98 1.23
N GLN A 148 8.96 -12.98 1.89
CA GLN A 148 8.43 -12.40 3.13
C GLN A 148 7.39 -11.30 2.89
N ILE A 149 7.18 -10.87 1.64
CA ILE A 149 6.24 -9.81 1.31
C ILE A 149 4.82 -10.39 1.25
N GLY A 150 3.94 -9.90 2.14
CA GLY A 150 2.53 -10.29 2.13
C GLY A 150 1.77 -9.77 0.89
N ILE A 151 0.60 -10.35 0.63
CA ILE A 151 -0.21 -10.10 -0.57
C ILE A 151 -0.52 -8.62 -0.81
N SER A 152 -0.88 -7.85 0.22
CA SER A 152 -1.12 -6.41 0.11
C SER A 152 0.18 -5.63 -0.17
N GLY A 153 1.32 -6.10 0.33
CA GLY A 153 2.65 -5.55 0.03
C GLY A 153 3.01 -5.74 -1.45
N ILE A 154 2.71 -6.90 -2.02
CA ILE A 154 2.89 -7.17 -3.46
C ILE A 154 1.98 -6.27 -4.30
N CYS A 155 0.73 -6.10 -3.89
CA CYS A 155 -0.19 -5.15 -4.52
C CYS A 155 0.40 -3.71 -4.51
N ASN A 156 0.94 -3.27 -3.37
CA ASN A 156 1.61 -1.98 -3.25
C ASN A 156 2.85 -1.88 -4.15
N LEU A 157 3.60 -2.94 -4.33
CA LEU A 157 4.75 -2.98 -5.25
C LEU A 157 4.30 -2.73 -6.69
N VAL A 158 3.25 -3.41 -7.16
CA VAL A 158 2.68 -3.20 -8.51
C VAL A 158 2.20 -1.76 -8.66
N ALA A 159 1.49 -1.24 -7.69
CA ALA A 159 1.01 0.15 -7.69
C ALA A 159 2.16 1.16 -7.68
N SER A 160 3.24 0.88 -6.95
CA SER A 160 4.44 1.72 -6.92
C SER A 160 5.13 1.78 -8.29
N ILE A 161 5.23 0.65 -8.99
CA ILE A 161 5.77 0.60 -10.36
C ILE A 161 4.88 1.40 -11.32
N LYS A 162 3.55 1.27 -11.22
CA LYS A 162 2.60 2.06 -12.02
C LYS A 162 2.75 3.55 -11.74
N THR A 163 2.85 3.92 -10.48
CA THR A 163 3.05 5.32 -10.03
C THR A 163 4.35 5.90 -10.57
N ALA A 164 5.46 5.16 -10.45
CA ALA A 164 6.78 5.60 -10.94
C ALA A 164 6.84 5.75 -12.47
N ARG A 165 5.99 5.02 -13.21
CA ARG A 165 5.88 5.17 -14.68
C ARG A 165 5.00 6.34 -15.11
N TYR A 166 4.12 6.79 -14.23
CA TYR A 166 3.22 7.91 -14.49
C TYR A 166 3.89 9.26 -14.27
N TYR A 167 4.80 9.37 -13.28
CA TYR A 167 5.57 10.56 -12.94
C TYR A 167 7.02 10.49 -13.44
#